data_a10cbd2ed1099c820f213790b02b1b03
#
_entry.id   a10cbd2ed1099c820f213790b02b1b03
#
_cell.length_a   1.000
_cell.length_b   1.000
_cell.length_c   1.000
_cell.angle_alpha   90.00
_cell.angle_beta   90.00
_cell.angle_gamma   90.00
#
_symmetry.space_group_name_H-M   'P 1'
#
loop_
_entity.id
_entity.type
_entity.pdbx_description
1 polymer ?
#
loop_
_entity_poly.entity_id
_entity_poly.type
_entity_poly.pdbx_seq_one_letter_code
_entity_poly.pdbx_strand_id
1 'polypeptide(L)'
;VCEYVKELNEILKKELVETDPGVQVLIEEQGNAEAEILDYHSVSRVIFYLRNVPNGIQHMSQLLNGQVETSLNLGILELKEDALTSLTSIRSSVKTRKEDLCARVTMLVEMLGGEAEVEGDYPAWEYRTDSALRPQVEKVYEELFHKKPVFSTIHAGLECGLLSEKIPDLDCVSFGPDNFDIHTPKEHLSITSTGRVWDFLVAFLQQANV
;
A
#
# COMPACT_ATOMS: atom_id res chain seq x y z
N VAL A 1 31.35 -7.63 15.11
CA VAL A 1 30.43 -7.32 13.98
C VAL A 1 30.54 -8.40 12.91
N CYS A 2 31.73 -8.75 12.39
CA CYS A 2 31.89 -9.73 11.31
C CYS A 2 31.31 -11.12 11.63
N GLU A 3 31.47 -11.62 12.86
CA GLU A 3 30.92 -12.89 13.30
C GLU A 3 29.38 -12.85 13.33
N TYR A 4 28.82 -11.78 13.89
CA TYR A 4 27.37 -11.56 13.92
C TYR A 4 26.76 -11.50 12.51
N VAL A 5 27.42 -10.84 11.54
CA VAL A 5 26.93 -10.78 10.17
C VAL A 5 26.99 -12.15 9.46
N LYS A 6 27.97 -12.99 9.77
CA LYS A 6 27.98 -14.38 9.27
C LYS A 6 26.79 -15.17 9.80
N GLU A 7 26.54 -15.12 11.10
CA GLU A 7 25.38 -15.76 11.71
C GLU A 7 24.06 -15.23 11.13
N LEU A 8 23.94 -13.91 10.97
CA LEU A 8 22.76 -13.29 10.36
C LEU A 8 22.54 -13.79 8.92
N ASN A 9 23.58 -13.88 8.10
CA ASN A 9 23.45 -14.40 6.74
C ASN A 9 22.99 -15.87 6.71
N GLU A 10 23.43 -16.70 7.65
CA GLU A 10 22.93 -18.09 7.76
C GLU A 10 21.46 -18.15 8.18
N ILE A 11 21.01 -17.21 9.01
CA ILE A 11 19.60 -17.08 9.40
C ILE A 11 18.77 -16.64 8.19
N LEU A 12 19.16 -15.53 7.55
CA LEU A 12 18.44 -14.96 6.39
C LEU A 12 18.32 -15.99 5.24
N LYS A 13 19.38 -16.73 4.97
CA LYS A 13 19.38 -17.77 3.94
C LYS A 13 18.38 -18.89 4.23
N LYS A 14 18.13 -19.21 5.50
CA LYS A 14 17.14 -20.23 5.88
C LYS A 14 15.71 -19.67 5.87
N GLU A 15 15.53 -18.45 6.37
CA GLU A 15 14.21 -17.85 6.50
C GLU A 15 13.64 -17.37 5.15
N LEU A 16 14.50 -16.91 4.24
CA LEU A 16 14.10 -16.31 2.97
C LEU A 16 14.39 -17.18 1.74
N VAL A 17 14.60 -18.48 1.94
CA VAL A 17 15.00 -19.41 0.89
C VAL A 17 14.08 -19.41 -0.34
N GLU A 18 12.78 -19.17 -0.16
CA GLU A 18 11.80 -19.16 -1.26
C GLU A 18 11.44 -17.76 -1.74
N THR A 19 11.52 -16.77 -0.86
CA THR A 19 11.07 -15.40 -1.16
C THR A 19 12.19 -14.51 -1.67
N ASP A 20 13.39 -14.66 -1.13
CA ASP A 20 14.59 -13.92 -1.54
C ASP A 20 15.88 -14.71 -1.30
N PRO A 21 16.17 -15.75 -2.10
CA PRO A 21 17.32 -16.64 -1.90
C PRO A 21 18.67 -15.94 -2.09
N GLY A 22 18.68 -14.74 -2.67
CA GLY A 22 19.89 -13.95 -2.93
C GLY A 22 20.22 -12.94 -1.85
N VAL A 23 19.39 -12.80 -0.81
CA VAL A 23 19.61 -11.79 0.24
C VAL A 23 20.91 -12.09 1.01
N GLN A 24 21.71 -11.04 1.17
CA GLN A 24 22.93 -11.11 1.98
C GLN A 24 23.27 -9.73 2.57
N VAL A 25 23.88 -9.75 3.74
CA VAL A 25 24.46 -8.58 4.39
C VAL A 25 25.97 -8.64 4.21
N LEU A 26 26.54 -7.58 3.66
CA LEU A 26 27.98 -7.44 3.44
C LEU A 26 28.57 -6.42 4.41
N ILE A 27 29.84 -6.62 4.78
CA ILE A 27 30.63 -5.65 5.55
C ILE A 27 31.80 -5.24 4.69
N GLU A 28 31.99 -3.95 4.56
CA GLU A 28 33.16 -3.34 3.94
C GLU A 28 33.88 -2.48 4.96
N GLU A 29 35.15 -2.79 5.21
CA GLU A 29 36.00 -1.99 6.11
C GLU A 29 36.51 -0.76 5.38
N GLN A 30 36.12 0.43 5.83
CA GLN A 30 36.57 1.73 5.27
C GLN A 30 37.80 2.30 5.94
N GLY A 31 38.40 1.57 6.89
CA GLY A 31 39.54 2.02 7.68
C GLY A 31 39.14 2.87 8.90
N ASN A 32 40.12 3.61 9.46
CA ASN A 32 39.88 4.46 10.61
C ASN A 32 39.40 5.85 10.15
N ALA A 33 38.32 6.35 10.77
CA ALA A 33 37.76 7.66 10.54
C ALA A 33 37.34 8.29 11.86
N GLU A 34 37.41 9.62 11.93
CA GLU A 34 36.74 10.40 12.98
C GLU A 34 35.32 10.65 12.50
N ALA A 35 34.32 10.30 13.32
CA ALA A 35 32.91 10.47 13.01
C ALA A 35 32.15 10.91 14.26
N GLU A 36 31.17 11.78 14.05
CA GLU A 36 30.16 12.05 15.06
C GLU A 36 29.20 10.85 15.14
N ILE A 37 28.91 10.44 16.35
CA ILE A 37 28.02 9.31 16.61
C ILE A 37 26.82 9.73 17.47
N LEU A 38 25.72 9.08 17.32
CA LEU A 38 24.58 9.26 18.22
C LEU A 38 24.96 8.83 19.64
N ASP A 39 24.49 9.58 20.64
CA ASP A 39 24.60 9.17 22.04
C ASP A 39 23.75 7.90 22.32
N TYR A 40 24.00 7.26 23.45
CA TYR A 40 23.37 6.01 23.82
C TYR A 40 21.82 6.09 23.87
N HIS A 41 21.26 7.20 24.35
CA HIS A 41 19.81 7.36 24.44
C HIS A 41 19.18 7.53 23.06
N SER A 42 19.81 8.29 22.19
CA SER A 42 19.38 8.48 20.80
C SER A 42 19.42 7.16 20.01
N VAL A 43 20.53 6.42 20.12
CA VAL A 43 20.64 5.06 19.52
C VAL A 43 19.54 4.14 20.03
N SER A 44 19.29 4.13 21.35
CA SER A 44 18.27 3.27 21.95
C SER A 44 16.87 3.63 21.44
N ARG A 45 16.54 4.91 21.28
CA ARG A 45 15.26 5.38 20.72
C ARG A 45 15.12 4.99 19.25
N VAL A 46 16.15 5.14 18.45
CA VAL A 46 16.17 4.73 17.04
C VAL A 46 15.93 3.22 16.90
N ILE A 47 16.68 2.42 17.66
CA ILE A 47 16.51 0.97 17.66
C ILE A 47 15.10 0.58 18.11
N PHE A 48 14.59 1.21 19.16
CA PHE A 48 13.23 0.94 19.65
C PHE A 48 12.19 1.27 18.58
N TYR A 49 12.30 2.42 17.91
CA TYR A 49 11.42 2.80 16.80
C TYR A 49 11.45 1.77 15.70
N LEU A 50 12.62 1.44 15.16
CA LEU A 50 12.78 0.50 14.05
C LEU A 50 12.29 -0.93 14.38
N ARG A 51 12.37 -1.33 15.65
CA ARG A 51 11.91 -2.63 16.11
C ARG A 51 10.39 -2.71 16.34
N ASN A 52 9.73 -1.57 16.53
CA ASN A 52 8.33 -1.52 16.93
C ASN A 52 7.42 -0.81 15.92
N VAL A 53 7.97 -0.02 15.00
CA VAL A 53 7.16 0.57 13.93
C VAL A 53 6.54 -0.55 13.09
N PRO A 54 5.21 -0.56 12.91
CA PRO A 54 4.57 -1.53 12.04
C PRO A 54 5.12 -1.42 10.61
N ASN A 55 5.22 -2.56 9.92
CA ASN A 55 5.57 -2.57 8.50
C ASN A 55 4.92 -3.77 7.79
N GLY A 56 4.64 -3.65 6.49
CA GLY A 56 4.02 -4.69 5.70
C GLY A 56 2.51 -4.83 5.92
N ILE A 57 1.98 -6.02 5.64
CA ILE A 57 0.55 -6.33 5.74
C ILE A 57 0.13 -6.39 7.20
N GLN A 58 -0.89 -5.62 7.56
CA GLN A 58 -1.49 -5.63 8.89
C GLN A 58 -2.79 -6.44 8.92
N HIS A 59 -3.59 -6.35 7.86
CA HIS A 59 -4.84 -7.10 7.75
C HIS A 59 -5.08 -7.58 6.33
N MET A 60 -5.59 -8.80 6.21
CA MET A 60 -6.16 -9.34 4.98
C MET A 60 -7.67 -9.11 4.97
N SER A 61 -8.25 -8.92 3.79
CA SER A 61 -9.69 -8.75 3.65
C SER A 61 -10.44 -10.00 4.09
N GLN A 62 -11.46 -9.82 4.90
CA GLN A 62 -12.36 -10.91 5.29
C GLN A 62 -13.45 -11.20 4.24
N LEU A 63 -13.68 -10.25 3.34
CA LEU A 63 -14.72 -10.34 2.29
C LEU A 63 -14.17 -10.83 0.97
N LEU A 64 -12.90 -10.52 0.68
CA LEU A 64 -12.25 -10.83 -0.59
C LEU A 64 -11.00 -11.68 -0.33
N ASN A 65 -11.10 -12.96 -0.58
CA ASN A 65 -10.03 -13.91 -0.28
C ASN A 65 -8.73 -13.56 -1.03
N GLY A 66 -7.61 -13.57 -0.30
CA GLY A 66 -6.28 -13.29 -0.84
C GLY A 66 -5.98 -11.80 -1.09
N GLN A 67 -6.89 -10.89 -0.77
CA GLN A 67 -6.70 -9.45 -0.94
C GLN A 67 -6.16 -8.80 0.34
N VAL A 68 -5.18 -7.91 0.20
CA VAL A 68 -4.69 -7.09 1.30
C VAL A 68 -5.70 -5.98 1.57
N GLU A 69 -6.09 -5.83 2.83
CA GLU A 69 -7.01 -4.78 3.29
C GLU A 69 -6.25 -3.59 3.85
N THR A 70 -5.32 -3.84 4.77
CA THR A 70 -4.56 -2.80 5.47
C THR A 70 -3.08 -3.14 5.46
N SER A 71 -2.26 -2.21 5.02
CA SER A 71 -0.80 -2.33 5.06
C SER A 71 -0.14 -0.98 5.27
N LEU A 72 1.13 -1.01 5.65
CA LEU A 72 1.98 0.17 5.61
C LEU A 72 3.39 -0.20 5.16
N ASN A 73 4.09 0.81 4.67
CA ASN A 73 5.47 0.70 4.24
C ASN A 73 6.29 1.85 4.82
N LEU A 74 7.33 1.52 5.57
CA LEU A 74 8.38 2.46 5.95
C LEU A 74 9.24 2.72 4.70
N GLY A 75 8.85 3.72 3.90
CA GLY A 75 9.40 3.96 2.58
C GLY A 75 10.69 4.76 2.58
N ILE A 76 10.83 5.70 3.51
CA ILE A 76 12.02 6.53 3.66
C ILE A 76 12.43 6.56 5.13
N LEU A 77 13.72 6.42 5.37
CA LEU A 77 14.34 6.61 6.67
C LEU A 77 15.63 7.39 6.46
N GLU A 78 15.72 8.54 7.09
CA GLU A 78 16.84 9.45 6.90
C GLU A 78 17.34 9.99 8.24
N LEU A 79 18.61 9.76 8.54
CA LEU A 79 19.27 10.34 9.71
C LEU A 79 20.00 11.62 9.29
N LYS A 80 19.59 12.73 9.89
CA LYS A 80 20.24 14.05 9.75
C LYS A 80 21.00 14.39 11.02
N GLU A 81 21.67 15.54 11.05
CA GLU A 81 22.50 15.97 12.19
C GLU A 81 21.73 15.98 13.51
N ASP A 82 20.48 16.41 13.51
CA ASP A 82 19.65 16.66 14.69
C ASP A 82 18.40 15.78 14.80
N ALA A 83 18.03 15.05 13.73
CA ALA A 83 16.80 14.27 13.69
C ALA A 83 16.88 13.01 12.84
N LEU A 84 16.17 11.98 13.27
CA LEU A 84 15.77 10.85 12.43
C LEU A 84 14.40 11.16 11.84
N THR A 85 14.31 11.24 10.52
CA THR A 85 13.04 11.40 9.81
C THR A 85 12.62 10.10 9.13
N SER A 86 11.33 9.80 9.15
CA SER A 86 10.78 8.65 8.44
C SER A 86 9.50 9.03 7.70
N LEU A 87 9.32 8.48 6.50
CA LEU A 87 8.07 8.56 5.76
C LEU A 87 7.44 7.19 5.69
N THR A 88 6.25 7.08 6.25
CA THR A 88 5.47 5.84 6.27
C THR A 88 4.21 5.99 5.43
N SER A 89 4.06 5.18 4.39
CA SER A 89 2.86 5.14 3.57
C SER A 89 1.88 4.12 4.14
N ILE A 90 0.71 4.58 4.62
CA ILE A 90 -0.36 3.74 5.17
C ILE A 90 -1.48 3.64 4.15
N ARG A 91 -1.97 2.41 3.92
CA ARG A 91 -3.09 2.14 3.01
C ARG A 91 -4.08 1.21 3.67
N SER A 92 -5.36 1.51 3.55
CA SER A 92 -6.45 0.62 3.97
C SER A 92 -7.71 0.90 3.17
N SER A 93 -8.44 -0.14 2.82
CA SER A 93 -9.80 -0.02 2.29
C SER A 93 -10.85 0.18 3.39
N VAL A 94 -10.48 0.05 4.69
CA VAL A 94 -11.37 0.22 5.84
C VAL A 94 -10.93 1.44 6.65
N LYS A 95 -11.83 2.43 6.77
CA LYS A 95 -11.53 3.72 7.40
C LYS A 95 -11.01 3.59 8.82
N THR A 96 -11.73 2.86 9.67
CA THR A 96 -11.37 2.71 11.09
C THR A 96 -10.02 2.03 11.30
N ARG A 97 -9.64 1.10 10.43
CA ARG A 97 -8.33 0.43 10.49
C ARG A 97 -7.19 1.34 10.02
N LYS A 98 -7.45 2.20 9.04
CA LYS A 98 -6.50 3.24 8.63
C LYS A 98 -6.23 4.20 9.78
N GLU A 99 -7.29 4.71 10.41
CA GLU A 99 -7.22 5.63 11.54
C GLU A 99 -6.48 5.01 12.73
N ASP A 100 -6.79 3.76 13.10
CA ASP A 100 -6.08 3.04 14.17
C ASP A 100 -4.59 2.90 13.88
N LEU A 101 -4.24 2.51 12.65
CA LEU A 101 -2.84 2.32 12.28
C LEU A 101 -2.07 3.65 12.25
N CYS A 102 -2.69 4.74 11.77
CA CYS A 102 -2.13 6.09 11.87
C CYS A 102 -1.90 6.48 13.34
N ALA A 103 -2.90 6.28 14.20
CA ALA A 103 -2.80 6.60 15.62
C ALA A 103 -1.68 5.81 16.31
N ARG A 104 -1.52 4.53 15.99
CA ARG A 104 -0.44 3.68 16.54
C ARG A 104 0.94 4.18 16.15
N VAL A 105 1.15 4.57 14.90
CA VAL A 105 2.44 5.11 14.43
C VAL A 105 2.70 6.47 15.08
N THR A 106 1.71 7.35 15.10
CA THR A 106 1.81 8.67 15.75
C THR A 106 2.17 8.53 17.24
N MET A 107 1.43 7.70 17.98
CA MET A 107 1.69 7.45 19.41
C MET A 107 3.10 6.91 19.64
N LEU A 108 3.58 5.98 18.81
CA LEU A 108 4.94 5.44 18.92
C LEU A 108 5.99 6.55 18.79
N VAL A 109 5.84 7.45 17.81
CA VAL A 109 6.74 8.57 17.56
C VAL A 109 6.70 9.55 18.73
N GLU A 110 5.51 9.94 19.19
CA GLU A 110 5.31 10.88 20.30
C GLU A 110 5.89 10.35 21.62
N MET A 111 5.68 9.06 21.92
CA MET A 111 6.25 8.40 23.10
C MET A 111 7.77 8.38 23.11
N LEU A 112 8.38 8.44 21.94
CA LEU A 112 9.83 8.58 21.77
C LEU A 112 10.29 10.05 21.77
N GLY A 113 9.39 11.01 21.98
CA GLY A 113 9.68 12.44 22.00
C GLY A 113 9.88 13.06 20.62
N GLY A 114 9.33 12.42 19.58
CA GLY A 114 9.26 12.93 18.21
C GLY A 114 7.94 13.60 17.91
N GLU A 115 7.81 14.09 16.69
CA GLU A 115 6.59 14.70 16.14
C GLU A 115 6.16 13.89 14.91
N ALA A 116 4.85 13.74 14.72
CA ALA A 116 4.27 13.06 13.58
C ALA A 116 3.24 13.93 12.89
N GLU A 117 3.29 13.97 11.57
CA GLU A 117 2.32 14.66 10.73
C GLU A 117 1.70 13.68 9.74
N VAL A 118 0.40 13.84 9.45
CA VAL A 118 -0.32 13.04 8.48
C VAL A 118 -0.64 13.91 7.28
N GLU A 119 -0.09 13.52 6.13
CA GLU A 119 -0.29 14.22 4.87
C GLU A 119 -0.96 13.30 3.84
N GLY A 120 -1.63 13.89 2.84
CA GLY A 120 -2.19 13.17 1.69
C GLY A 120 -3.23 12.12 2.09
N ASP A 121 -4.04 12.42 3.11
CA ASP A 121 -5.07 11.50 3.58
C ASP A 121 -6.15 11.29 2.52
N TYR A 122 -6.26 10.04 2.03
CA TYR A 122 -7.29 9.60 1.10
C TYR A 122 -8.38 8.82 1.85
N PRO A 123 -9.67 9.10 1.59
CA PRO A 123 -10.77 8.31 2.13
C PRO A 123 -10.65 6.84 1.71
N ALA A 124 -10.99 5.96 2.63
CA ALA A 124 -11.13 4.54 2.32
C ALA A 124 -12.33 4.32 1.39
N TRP A 125 -12.17 3.41 0.42
CA TRP A 125 -13.28 2.94 -0.40
C TRP A 125 -13.57 1.49 -0.03
N GLU A 126 -14.52 1.33 0.88
CA GLU A 126 -14.89 0.02 1.41
C GLU A 126 -15.66 -0.81 0.38
N TYR A 127 -15.42 -2.12 0.39
CA TYR A 127 -16.15 -3.04 -0.47
C TYR A 127 -17.63 -3.12 -0.04
N ARG A 128 -18.52 -2.64 -0.90
CA ARG A 128 -19.95 -2.67 -0.67
C ARG A 128 -20.51 -4.06 -1.01
N THR A 129 -21.03 -4.79 -0.03
CA THR A 129 -21.55 -6.16 -0.22
C THR A 129 -22.92 -6.17 -0.93
N ASP A 130 -23.73 -5.14 -0.74
CA ASP A 130 -25.10 -4.97 -1.26
C ASP A 130 -25.18 -4.06 -2.50
N SER A 131 -24.10 -4.00 -3.31
CA SER A 131 -24.06 -3.21 -4.54
C SER A 131 -25.14 -3.64 -5.52
N ALA A 132 -26.02 -2.70 -5.89
CA ALA A 132 -27.03 -2.89 -6.95
C ALA A 132 -26.43 -2.67 -8.34
N LEU A 133 -25.35 -1.91 -8.43
CA LEU A 133 -24.65 -1.59 -9.68
C LEU A 133 -23.83 -2.78 -10.20
N ARG A 134 -23.17 -3.53 -9.32
CA ARG A 134 -22.27 -4.62 -9.69
C ARG A 134 -22.93 -5.73 -10.52
N PRO A 135 -24.11 -6.25 -10.18
CA PRO A 135 -24.81 -7.23 -11.02
C PRO A 135 -25.14 -6.70 -12.43
N GLN A 136 -25.44 -5.41 -12.57
CA GLN A 136 -25.72 -4.79 -13.86
C GLN A 136 -24.44 -4.70 -14.72
N VAL A 137 -23.33 -4.29 -14.10
CA VAL A 137 -22.00 -4.29 -14.73
C VAL A 137 -21.61 -5.69 -15.20
N GLU A 138 -21.79 -6.71 -14.35
CA GLU A 138 -21.50 -8.11 -14.68
C GLU A 138 -22.32 -8.59 -15.88
N LYS A 139 -23.61 -8.33 -15.87
CA LYS A 139 -24.52 -8.70 -16.96
C LYS A 139 -24.10 -8.11 -18.30
N VAL A 140 -23.92 -6.79 -18.36
CA VAL A 140 -23.55 -6.11 -19.61
C VAL A 140 -22.17 -6.56 -20.11
N TYR A 141 -21.23 -6.78 -19.19
CA TYR A 141 -19.89 -7.26 -19.53
C TYR A 141 -19.94 -8.69 -20.11
N GLU A 142 -20.74 -9.58 -19.52
CA GLU A 142 -20.94 -10.95 -20.00
C GLU A 142 -21.62 -11.00 -21.38
N GLU A 143 -22.63 -10.16 -21.60
CA GLU A 143 -23.31 -10.03 -22.87
C GLU A 143 -22.37 -9.53 -23.98
N LEU A 144 -21.51 -8.57 -23.70
CA LEU A 144 -20.62 -7.96 -24.69
C LEU A 144 -19.38 -8.80 -24.98
N PHE A 145 -18.77 -9.38 -23.96
CA PHE A 145 -17.47 -10.06 -24.08
C PHE A 145 -17.54 -11.59 -23.93
N HIS A 146 -18.72 -12.16 -23.65
CA HIS A 146 -18.95 -13.60 -23.45
C HIS A 146 -18.05 -14.22 -22.36
N LYS A 147 -17.72 -13.45 -21.36
CA LYS A 147 -16.93 -13.85 -20.18
C LYS A 147 -17.31 -13.04 -18.96
N LYS A 148 -17.15 -13.61 -17.76
CA LYS A 148 -17.40 -12.89 -16.52
C LYS A 148 -16.29 -11.88 -16.21
N PRO A 149 -16.65 -10.69 -15.73
CA PRO A 149 -15.63 -9.76 -15.19
C PRO A 149 -15.08 -10.29 -13.87
N VAL A 150 -13.86 -9.89 -13.57
CA VAL A 150 -13.25 -10.13 -12.26
C VAL A 150 -13.35 -8.84 -11.45
N PHE A 151 -14.06 -8.90 -10.32
CA PHE A 151 -14.08 -7.82 -9.35
C PHE A 151 -12.93 -8.00 -8.36
N SER A 152 -12.08 -7.01 -8.28
CA SER A 152 -10.95 -6.98 -7.36
C SER A 152 -10.93 -5.66 -6.59
N THR A 153 -10.26 -5.65 -5.46
CA THR A 153 -9.90 -4.40 -4.79
C THR A 153 -8.53 -3.96 -5.25
N ILE A 154 -8.31 -2.67 -5.28
CA ILE A 154 -6.99 -2.10 -5.46
C ILE A 154 -6.52 -1.47 -4.15
N HIS A 155 -5.28 -1.71 -3.79
CA HIS A 155 -4.67 -1.17 -2.58
C HIS A 155 -4.09 0.23 -2.83
N ALA A 156 -4.95 1.13 -3.35
CA ALA A 156 -4.62 2.51 -3.71
C ALA A 156 -5.81 3.44 -3.43
N GLY A 157 -5.54 4.74 -3.26
CA GLY A 157 -6.59 5.77 -3.26
C GLY A 157 -7.21 5.89 -4.66
N LEU A 158 -8.53 5.83 -4.72
CA LEU A 158 -9.30 6.06 -5.95
C LEU A 158 -10.34 7.16 -5.74
N GLU A 159 -10.73 7.81 -6.82
CA GLU A 159 -11.76 8.87 -6.84
C GLU A 159 -13.09 8.38 -6.26
N CYS A 160 -13.39 7.08 -6.41
CA CYS A 160 -14.59 6.47 -5.82
C CYS A 160 -14.62 6.62 -4.28
N GLY A 161 -13.47 6.56 -3.60
CA GLY A 161 -13.39 6.83 -2.16
C GLY A 161 -13.78 8.27 -1.83
N LEU A 162 -13.25 9.24 -2.59
CA LEU A 162 -13.56 10.66 -2.43
C LEU A 162 -15.04 10.97 -2.71
N LEU A 163 -15.60 10.34 -3.74
CA LEU A 163 -17.01 10.52 -4.08
C LEU A 163 -17.93 9.88 -3.04
N SER A 164 -17.61 8.66 -2.58
CA SER A 164 -18.41 7.95 -1.57
C SER A 164 -18.39 8.64 -0.20
N GLU A 165 -17.31 9.33 0.15
CA GLU A 165 -17.25 10.13 1.37
C GLU A 165 -18.22 11.35 1.32
N LYS A 166 -18.38 11.95 0.13
CA LYS A 166 -19.19 13.14 -0.08
C LYS A 166 -20.65 12.86 -0.38
N ILE A 167 -20.92 11.71 -0.99
CA ILE A 167 -22.27 11.30 -1.41
C ILE A 167 -22.64 10.04 -0.64
N PRO A 168 -23.48 10.17 0.41
CA PRO A 168 -23.94 9.03 1.18
C PRO A 168 -24.58 7.96 0.28
N ASP A 169 -24.34 6.71 0.58
CA ASP A 169 -24.88 5.54 -0.11
C ASP A 169 -24.53 5.42 -1.60
N LEU A 170 -23.54 6.17 -2.08
CA LEU A 170 -23.07 6.06 -3.45
C LEU A 170 -22.54 4.64 -3.73
N ASP A 171 -23.13 3.99 -4.75
CA ASP A 171 -22.64 2.72 -5.26
C ASP A 171 -21.72 2.96 -6.46
N CYS A 172 -20.50 2.50 -6.37
CA CYS A 172 -19.47 2.78 -7.36
C CYS A 172 -18.79 1.50 -7.86
N VAL A 173 -18.48 1.48 -9.15
CA VAL A 173 -17.58 0.52 -9.79
C VAL A 173 -16.54 1.29 -10.60
N SER A 174 -15.28 0.96 -10.43
CA SER A 174 -14.17 1.53 -11.21
C SER A 174 -13.72 0.54 -12.26
N PHE A 175 -13.55 1.00 -13.49
CA PHE A 175 -12.95 0.22 -14.56
C PHE A 175 -12.21 1.16 -15.54
N GLY A 176 -11.26 0.61 -16.26
CA GLY A 176 -10.46 1.39 -17.20
C GLY A 176 -9.71 0.51 -18.18
N PRO A 177 -9.06 1.12 -19.19
CA PRO A 177 -8.20 0.42 -20.14
C PRO A 177 -6.91 -0.09 -19.50
N ASP A 178 -6.28 -1.05 -20.18
CA ASP A 178 -4.99 -1.58 -19.79
C ASP A 178 -3.93 -0.47 -19.86
N ASN A 179 -3.32 -0.17 -18.73
CA ASN A 179 -2.22 0.77 -18.58
C ASN A 179 -0.97 0.02 -18.14
N PHE A 180 0.17 0.30 -18.74
CA PHE A 180 1.44 -0.38 -18.54
C PHE A 180 2.50 0.60 -18.04
N ASP A 181 3.47 0.09 -17.28
CA ASP A 181 4.59 0.86 -16.74
C ASP A 181 4.15 2.11 -15.94
N ILE A 182 3.03 1.98 -15.21
CA ILE A 182 2.39 3.05 -14.43
C ILE A 182 3.42 3.70 -13.49
N HIS A 183 3.39 5.04 -13.40
CA HIS A 183 4.32 5.87 -12.63
C HIS A 183 5.77 5.84 -13.11
N THR A 184 6.01 5.52 -14.37
CA THR A 184 7.33 5.59 -14.99
C THR A 184 7.32 6.48 -16.24
N PRO A 185 8.49 6.95 -16.73
CA PRO A 185 8.59 7.65 -18.00
C PRO A 185 8.19 6.82 -19.24
N LYS A 186 7.96 5.52 -19.06
CA LYS A 186 7.52 4.58 -20.11
C LYS A 186 6.03 4.26 -20.03
N GLU A 187 5.30 4.94 -19.16
CA GLU A 187 3.86 4.74 -19.01
C GLU A 187 3.13 4.87 -20.34
N HIS A 188 2.31 3.87 -20.65
CA HIS A 188 1.58 3.84 -21.91
C HIS A 188 0.25 3.08 -21.78
N LEU A 189 -0.71 3.48 -22.62
CA LEU A 189 -2.07 2.97 -22.65
C LEU A 189 -2.30 2.09 -23.87
N SER A 190 -3.01 0.99 -23.72
CA SER A 190 -3.44 0.15 -24.84
C SER A 190 -4.61 0.78 -25.61
N ILE A 191 -4.39 1.21 -26.84
CA ILE A 191 -5.43 1.77 -27.72
C ILE A 191 -6.59 0.77 -27.91
N THR A 192 -6.26 -0.51 -28.11
CA THR A 192 -7.28 -1.56 -28.33
C THR A 192 -8.14 -1.75 -27.08
N SER A 193 -7.55 -1.74 -25.87
CA SER A 193 -8.32 -1.87 -24.64
C SER A 193 -9.17 -0.63 -24.37
N THR A 194 -8.69 0.56 -24.75
CA THR A 194 -9.48 1.79 -24.68
C THR A 194 -10.76 1.69 -25.52
N GLY A 195 -10.65 1.16 -26.73
CA GLY A 195 -11.85 0.88 -27.55
C GLY A 195 -12.83 -0.07 -26.87
N ARG A 196 -12.34 -1.18 -26.31
CA ARG A 196 -13.20 -2.13 -25.59
C ARG A 196 -13.89 -1.49 -24.36
N VAL A 197 -13.18 -0.66 -23.61
CA VAL A 197 -13.74 0.04 -22.45
C VAL A 197 -14.80 1.05 -22.90
N TRP A 198 -14.59 1.74 -24.00
CA TRP A 198 -15.57 2.64 -24.60
C TRP A 198 -16.85 1.90 -25.00
N ASP A 199 -16.73 0.79 -25.72
CA ASP A 199 -17.86 -0.03 -26.15
C ASP A 199 -18.65 -0.53 -24.94
N PHE A 200 -17.94 -0.98 -23.89
CA PHE A 200 -18.55 -1.40 -22.63
C PHE A 200 -19.30 -0.26 -21.92
N LEU A 201 -18.68 0.91 -21.81
CA LEU A 201 -19.30 2.09 -21.18
C LEU A 201 -20.59 2.48 -21.92
N VAL A 202 -20.56 2.53 -23.25
CA VAL A 202 -21.73 2.85 -24.06
C VAL A 202 -22.84 1.82 -23.89
N ALA A 203 -22.50 0.52 -23.95
CA ALA A 203 -23.48 -0.55 -23.75
C ALA A 203 -24.08 -0.52 -22.34
N PHE A 204 -23.26 -0.27 -21.32
CA PHE A 204 -23.71 -0.14 -19.94
C PHE A 204 -24.68 1.04 -19.76
N LEU A 205 -24.33 2.22 -20.26
CA LEU A 205 -25.19 3.41 -20.14
C LEU A 205 -26.52 3.27 -20.91
N GLN A 206 -26.54 2.51 -22.01
CA GLN A 206 -27.77 2.23 -22.75
C GLN A 206 -28.71 1.26 -22.00
N GLN A 207 -28.16 0.39 -21.17
CA GLN A 207 -28.94 -0.59 -20.39
C GLN A 207 -29.23 -0.14 -18.96
N ALA A 208 -28.45 0.82 -18.45
CA ALA A 208 -28.69 1.36 -17.12
C ALA A 208 -30.04 2.06 -17.09
N ASN A 209 -30.99 1.51 -16.31
CA ASN A 209 -32.19 2.23 -15.96
C ASN A 209 -31.84 3.31 -14.96
N VAL A 210 -31.62 4.52 -15.43
CA VAL A 210 -31.43 5.73 -14.63
C VAL A 210 -32.78 6.34 -14.31
#